data_1fb5d083d770dccc8fc4bbf2551c8d72
#
_entry.id   1fb5d083d770dccc8fc4bbf2551c8d72
#
_cell.length_a   1.000
_cell.length_b   1.000
_cell.length_c   1.000
_cell.angle_alpha   90.00
_cell.angle_beta   90.00
_cell.angle_gamma   90.00
#
_symmetry.space_group_name_H-M   'P 1'
#
loop_
_entity.id
_entity.type
_entity.pdbx_description
1 polymer ?
#
loop_
_entity_poly.entity_id
_entity_poly.type
_entity_poly.pdbx_seq_one_letter_code
_entity_poly.pdbx_strand_id
1 'polypeptide(L)'
;MTPAITVRGLTKRFPDFATGAQDVSFDIAQGTCAALVGPPGAGKSTIIAILLGLLPPTTGSVTLSGGRGSSAVGAVLAPRGLHPRRTVRDHLRVFAAAGGYPDSRVPAVLEITGLTDRARAVPDDLTPGEETRAALATALLGDPRLLILDDPGAGMQLSEISWLQGFLRHHTRRGGTVLFTAQSLVSALPVADHLVVLSAGTVAYQGSPARLRRRNPDRLVVASSSSIAVATALAARGFTDAVIRPDDQLAVAGATEDDIVEAARAARVRLDSIVPDRIHPDRVLASLTHAAAAGPAAPGMPPSTHLPYGVSR
;
A
#
# COMPACT_ATOMS: atom_id res chain seq x y z
N MET A 1 -21.13 -2.99 -8.88
CA MET A 1 -20.84 -3.54 -7.53
C MET A 1 -20.96 -2.37 -6.55
N THR A 2 -21.66 -2.54 -5.44
CA THR A 2 -21.81 -1.50 -4.42
C THR A 2 -20.46 -1.34 -3.69
N PRO A 3 -19.91 -0.13 -3.55
CA PRO A 3 -18.66 0.09 -2.82
C PRO A 3 -18.87 -0.10 -1.30
N ALA A 4 -17.88 -0.67 -0.63
CA ALA A 4 -17.82 -0.71 0.83
C ALA A 4 -17.33 0.60 1.41
N ILE A 5 -16.40 1.26 0.71
CA ILE A 5 -15.85 2.55 1.07
C ILE A 5 -15.90 3.43 -0.18
N THR A 6 -16.40 4.65 -0.02
CA THR A 6 -16.38 5.70 -1.04
C THR A 6 -15.73 6.94 -0.46
N VAL A 7 -14.72 7.48 -1.14
CA VAL A 7 -14.05 8.73 -0.80
C VAL A 7 -14.14 9.67 -2.00
N ARG A 8 -14.57 10.91 -1.80
CA ARG A 8 -14.78 11.91 -2.87
C ARG A 8 -14.18 13.25 -2.48
N GLY A 9 -13.22 13.73 -3.26
CA GLY A 9 -12.60 15.05 -3.12
C GLY A 9 -12.03 15.34 -1.74
N LEU A 10 -11.58 14.29 -1.03
CA LEU A 10 -11.21 14.39 0.36
C LEU A 10 -9.97 15.24 0.53
N THR A 11 -10.11 16.34 1.27
CA THR A 11 -8.99 17.22 1.63
C THR A 11 -8.94 17.41 3.15
N LYS A 12 -7.75 17.30 3.72
CA LYS A 12 -7.48 17.67 5.11
C LYS A 12 -6.25 18.57 5.18
N ARG A 13 -6.47 19.79 5.64
CA ARG A 13 -5.42 20.78 5.94
C ARG A 13 -5.28 20.91 7.44
N PHE A 14 -4.05 20.98 7.92
CA PHE A 14 -3.73 21.27 9.32
C PHE A 14 -3.17 22.70 9.39
N PRO A 15 -3.49 23.50 10.43
CA PRO A 15 -3.11 24.90 10.50
C PRO A 15 -1.59 25.16 10.36
N ASP A 16 -0.77 24.30 10.95
CA ASP A 16 0.69 24.50 11.07
C ASP A 16 1.52 23.51 10.25
N PHE A 17 0.91 22.69 9.39
CA PHE A 17 1.61 21.59 8.72
C PHE A 17 1.17 21.38 7.28
N ALA A 18 1.98 20.60 6.57
CA ALA A 18 1.68 20.13 5.24
C ALA A 18 0.30 19.43 5.17
N THR A 19 -0.33 19.49 4.01
CA THR A 19 -1.64 18.90 3.72
C THR A 19 -1.63 17.39 4.02
N GLY A 20 -2.49 16.93 4.91
CA GLY A 20 -2.60 15.51 5.25
C GLY A 20 -3.29 14.68 4.16
N ALA A 21 -4.19 15.30 3.37
CA ALA A 21 -4.84 14.72 2.18
C ALA A 21 -5.27 15.89 1.28
N GLN A 22 -5.15 15.73 -0.04
CA GLN A 22 -5.49 16.74 -1.03
C GLN A 22 -6.22 16.10 -2.20
N ASP A 23 -7.51 16.42 -2.32
CA ASP A 23 -8.39 15.97 -3.40
C ASP A 23 -8.37 14.46 -3.64
N VAL A 24 -8.34 13.68 -2.55
CA VAL A 24 -8.27 12.22 -2.60
C VAL A 24 -9.64 11.65 -2.94
N SER A 25 -9.70 10.82 -4.00
CA SER A 25 -10.93 10.13 -4.42
C SER A 25 -10.61 8.68 -4.78
N PHE A 26 -11.33 7.73 -4.17
CA PHE A 26 -11.26 6.30 -4.49
C PHE A 26 -12.48 5.54 -3.99
N ASP A 27 -12.69 4.36 -4.55
CA ASP A 27 -13.72 3.41 -4.14
C ASP A 27 -13.09 2.05 -3.80
N ILE A 28 -13.58 1.42 -2.75
CA ILE A 28 -13.25 0.04 -2.39
C ILE A 28 -14.52 -0.81 -2.51
N ALA A 29 -14.46 -1.85 -3.35
CA ALA A 29 -15.58 -2.76 -3.53
C ALA A 29 -15.78 -3.67 -2.30
N GLN A 30 -17.03 -4.09 -2.07
CA GLN A 30 -17.32 -5.09 -1.03
C GLN A 30 -16.64 -6.41 -1.34
N GLY A 31 -16.21 -7.13 -0.30
CA GLY A 31 -15.56 -8.44 -0.41
C GLY A 31 -14.12 -8.39 -0.91
N THR A 32 -13.48 -7.21 -0.96
CA THR A 32 -12.10 -7.06 -1.43
C THR A 32 -11.14 -6.70 -0.30
N CYS A 33 -9.88 -7.08 -0.47
CA CYS A 33 -8.76 -6.61 0.34
C CYS A 33 -8.08 -5.46 -0.39
N ALA A 34 -8.19 -4.24 0.14
CA ALA A 34 -7.58 -3.05 -0.43
C ALA A 34 -6.41 -2.55 0.43
N ALA A 35 -5.35 -2.09 -0.21
CA ALA A 35 -4.20 -1.49 0.45
C ALA A 35 -4.06 0.00 0.08
N LEU A 36 -3.94 0.84 1.11
CA LEU A 36 -3.55 2.23 0.99
C LEU A 36 -2.04 2.34 1.24
N VAL A 37 -1.25 2.48 0.18
CA VAL A 37 0.22 2.37 0.22
C VAL A 37 0.86 3.74 0.03
N GLY A 38 1.98 3.99 0.69
CA GLY A 38 2.75 5.21 0.51
C GLY A 38 3.81 5.39 1.59
N PRO A 39 4.77 6.29 1.39
CA PRO A 39 5.81 6.58 2.37
C PRO A 39 5.22 7.14 3.68
N PRO A 40 5.99 7.19 4.76
CA PRO A 40 5.64 7.97 5.94
C PRO A 40 5.27 9.40 5.56
N GLY A 41 4.23 9.96 6.20
CA GLY A 41 3.74 11.31 5.88
C GLY A 41 2.86 11.44 4.63
N ALA A 42 2.61 10.37 3.86
CA ALA A 42 1.76 10.40 2.67
C ALA A 42 0.26 10.64 2.93
N GLY A 43 -0.17 10.75 4.20
CA GLY A 43 -1.56 11.02 4.57
C GLY A 43 -2.42 9.78 4.87
N LYS A 44 -1.85 8.58 4.88
CA LYS A 44 -2.58 7.31 5.09
C LYS A 44 -3.40 7.30 6.39
N SER A 45 -2.76 7.53 7.53
CA SER A 45 -3.42 7.53 8.85
C SER A 45 -4.43 8.67 8.99
N THR A 46 -4.21 9.81 8.32
CA THR A 46 -5.18 10.90 8.23
C THR A 46 -6.47 10.44 7.55
N ILE A 47 -6.35 9.74 6.42
CA ILE A 47 -7.50 9.19 5.69
C ILE A 47 -8.21 8.15 6.54
N ILE A 48 -7.47 7.23 7.20
CA ILE A 48 -8.04 6.25 8.13
C ILE A 48 -8.82 6.93 9.26
N ALA A 49 -8.25 7.96 9.89
CA ALA A 49 -8.91 8.71 10.96
C ALA A 49 -10.22 9.38 10.49
N ILE A 50 -10.22 9.91 9.26
CA ILE A 50 -11.44 10.52 8.68
C ILE A 50 -12.49 9.45 8.35
N LEU A 51 -12.08 8.31 7.78
CA LEU A 51 -12.98 7.17 7.50
C LEU A 51 -13.68 6.69 8.77
N LEU A 52 -12.96 6.62 9.88
CA LEU A 52 -13.49 6.20 11.17
C LEU A 52 -14.28 7.32 11.90
N GLY A 53 -14.30 8.54 11.36
CA GLY A 53 -14.98 9.68 11.98
C GLY A 53 -14.24 10.28 13.18
N LEU A 54 -12.98 9.91 13.39
CA LEU A 54 -12.12 10.43 14.46
C LEU A 54 -11.60 11.84 14.13
N LEU A 55 -11.58 12.20 12.84
CA LEU A 55 -11.10 13.47 12.36
C LEU A 55 -12.07 14.00 11.28
N PRO A 56 -12.56 15.25 11.39
CA PRO A 56 -13.36 15.84 10.33
C PRO A 56 -12.50 16.21 9.12
N PRO A 57 -12.98 16.00 7.88
CA PRO A 57 -12.31 16.52 6.70
C PRO A 57 -12.41 18.04 6.63
N THR A 58 -11.51 18.70 5.87
CA THR A 58 -11.66 20.13 5.52
C THR A 58 -12.68 20.29 4.40
N THR A 59 -12.60 19.45 3.37
CA THR A 59 -13.57 19.36 2.27
C THR A 59 -13.69 17.92 1.80
N GLY A 60 -14.72 17.65 0.99
CA GLY A 60 -15.00 16.31 0.48
C GLY A 60 -15.85 15.48 1.42
N SER A 61 -16.03 14.23 1.07
CA SER A 61 -16.88 13.31 1.83
C SER A 61 -16.37 11.89 1.82
N VAL A 62 -16.74 11.12 2.87
CA VAL A 62 -16.50 9.69 2.97
C VAL A 62 -17.78 8.97 3.34
N THR A 63 -18.01 7.81 2.72
CA THR A 63 -19.16 6.95 3.01
C THR A 63 -18.67 5.53 3.22
N LEU A 64 -19.16 4.88 4.29
CA LEU A 64 -18.95 3.46 4.57
C LEU A 64 -20.26 2.71 4.38
N SER A 65 -20.26 1.59 3.67
CA SER A 65 -21.43 0.71 3.57
C SER A 65 -21.77 0.13 4.95
N GLY A 66 -23.04 0.23 5.35
CA GLY A 66 -23.49 -0.19 6.69
C GLY A 66 -23.52 0.94 7.72
N GLY A 67 -23.12 2.16 7.34
CA GLY A 67 -23.12 3.33 8.21
C GLY A 67 -21.92 3.38 9.16
N ARG A 68 -21.82 4.48 9.91
CA ARG A 68 -20.86 4.68 10.99
C ARG A 68 -21.48 4.14 12.29
N GLY A 69 -21.48 2.84 12.49
CA GLY A 69 -22.04 2.20 13.68
C GLY A 69 -21.10 1.14 14.24
N SER A 70 -21.15 0.93 15.52
CA SER A 70 -20.19 0.15 16.30
C SER A 70 -19.98 -1.30 15.86
N SER A 71 -20.98 -1.95 15.26
CA SER A 71 -20.88 -3.36 14.84
C SER A 71 -20.50 -3.56 13.37
N ALA A 72 -20.60 -2.52 12.53
CA ALA A 72 -20.37 -2.64 11.10
C ALA A 72 -18.88 -2.57 10.71
N VAL A 73 -18.05 -1.89 11.52
CA VAL A 73 -16.64 -1.61 11.22
C VAL A 73 -15.77 -2.00 12.41
N GLY A 74 -14.80 -2.88 12.16
CA GLY A 74 -13.72 -3.16 13.09
C GLY A 74 -12.48 -2.35 12.71
N ALA A 75 -11.81 -1.74 13.69
CA ALA A 75 -10.63 -0.93 13.45
C ALA A 75 -9.43 -1.38 14.29
N VAL A 76 -8.24 -1.36 13.67
CA VAL A 76 -6.96 -1.48 14.36
C VAL A 76 -6.12 -0.27 14.00
N LEU A 77 -5.74 0.52 14.99
CA LEU A 77 -4.96 1.74 14.83
C LEU A 77 -3.56 1.59 15.42
N ALA A 78 -2.70 2.54 15.13
CA ALA A 78 -1.40 2.69 15.76
C ALA A 78 -1.45 3.95 16.67
N PRO A 79 -1.09 3.84 17.98
CA PRO A 79 -0.75 2.60 18.72
C PRO A 79 -1.95 1.65 18.88
N ARG A 80 -1.69 0.38 19.23
CA ARG A 80 -2.72 -0.68 19.26
C ARG A 80 -3.82 -0.49 20.31
N GLY A 81 -3.65 0.44 21.23
CA GLY A 81 -4.66 0.82 22.22
C GLY A 81 -4.89 -0.23 23.32
N LEU A 82 -3.96 -1.15 23.51
CA LEU A 82 -4.02 -2.12 24.60
C LEU A 82 -3.75 -1.44 25.94
N HIS A 83 -4.51 -1.82 26.96
CA HIS A 83 -4.32 -1.26 28.32
C HIS A 83 -3.12 -1.93 29.00
N PRO A 84 -2.08 -1.22 29.46
CA PRO A 84 -0.80 -1.79 29.88
C PRO A 84 -0.90 -2.78 31.05
N ARG A 85 -1.91 -2.66 31.91
CA ARG A 85 -2.07 -3.52 33.10
C ARG A 85 -3.19 -4.55 33.00
N ARG A 86 -3.85 -4.67 31.85
CA ARG A 86 -4.90 -5.67 31.66
C ARG A 86 -4.35 -6.84 30.88
N THR A 87 -4.75 -8.05 31.26
CA THR A 87 -4.52 -9.20 30.40
C THR A 87 -5.29 -9.05 29.08
N VAL A 88 -4.84 -9.74 28.03
CA VAL A 88 -5.56 -9.76 26.74
C VAL A 88 -7.03 -10.13 26.94
N ARG A 89 -7.32 -11.15 27.76
CA ARG A 89 -8.69 -11.58 28.08
C ARG A 89 -9.50 -10.49 28.76
N ASP A 90 -8.95 -9.84 29.76
CA ASP A 90 -9.67 -8.81 30.53
C ASP A 90 -9.88 -7.55 29.68
N HIS A 91 -8.92 -7.22 28.82
CA HIS A 91 -9.07 -6.16 27.83
C HIS A 91 -10.26 -6.45 26.91
N LEU A 92 -10.33 -7.66 26.33
CA LEU A 92 -11.44 -8.08 25.46
C LEU A 92 -12.80 -8.07 26.20
N ARG A 93 -12.85 -8.51 27.45
CA ARG A 93 -14.09 -8.46 28.25
C ARG A 93 -14.60 -7.04 28.46
N VAL A 94 -13.71 -6.10 28.76
CA VAL A 94 -14.07 -4.68 28.90
C VAL A 94 -14.68 -4.14 27.61
N PHE A 95 -14.05 -4.44 26.46
CA PHE A 95 -14.57 -4.00 25.15
C PHE A 95 -15.86 -4.75 24.77
N ALA A 96 -15.98 -6.02 25.08
CA ALA A 96 -17.22 -6.78 24.86
C ALA A 96 -18.38 -6.17 25.68
N ALA A 97 -18.16 -5.89 26.96
CA ALA A 97 -19.16 -5.25 27.80
C ALA A 97 -19.53 -3.85 27.31
N ALA A 98 -18.54 -3.02 26.94
CA ALA A 98 -18.76 -1.68 26.43
C ALA A 98 -19.52 -1.66 25.09
N GLY A 99 -19.29 -2.67 24.23
CA GLY A 99 -19.97 -2.83 22.94
C GLY A 99 -21.31 -3.57 23.02
N GLY A 100 -21.70 -4.07 24.20
CA GLY A 100 -22.90 -4.89 24.37
C GLY A 100 -22.80 -6.28 23.75
N TYR A 101 -21.59 -6.80 23.56
CA TYR A 101 -21.34 -8.12 22.97
C TYR A 101 -21.39 -9.20 24.06
N PRO A 102 -21.90 -10.41 23.77
CA PRO A 102 -21.95 -11.48 24.75
C PRO A 102 -20.54 -11.95 25.13
N ASP A 103 -20.34 -12.36 26.39
CA ASP A 103 -19.03 -12.78 26.93
C ASP A 103 -18.46 -14.00 26.17
N SER A 104 -19.32 -14.81 25.56
CA SER A 104 -18.95 -15.94 24.68
C SER A 104 -18.15 -15.51 23.44
N ARG A 105 -18.18 -14.24 23.05
CA ARG A 105 -17.35 -13.70 21.94
C ARG A 105 -15.87 -13.67 22.30
N VAL A 106 -15.52 -13.50 23.59
CA VAL A 106 -14.13 -13.38 24.01
C VAL A 106 -13.31 -14.62 23.71
N PRO A 107 -13.69 -15.86 24.11
CA PRO A 107 -12.96 -17.05 23.72
C PRO A 107 -12.96 -17.27 22.20
N ALA A 108 -14.04 -16.96 21.50
CA ALA A 108 -14.11 -17.11 20.06
C ALA A 108 -13.10 -16.23 19.31
N VAL A 109 -12.97 -14.94 19.69
CA VAL A 109 -11.99 -14.06 19.03
C VAL A 109 -10.55 -14.38 19.41
N LEU A 110 -10.29 -14.88 20.63
CA LEU A 110 -8.98 -15.38 21.04
C LEU A 110 -8.55 -16.59 20.19
N GLU A 111 -9.47 -17.50 19.90
CA GLU A 111 -9.22 -18.64 19.03
C GLU A 111 -8.94 -18.19 17.59
N ILE A 112 -9.80 -17.34 17.02
CA ILE A 112 -9.65 -16.79 15.64
C ILE A 112 -8.29 -16.10 15.46
N THR A 113 -7.82 -15.39 16.49
CA THR A 113 -6.55 -14.64 16.43
C THR A 113 -5.35 -15.44 16.93
N GLY A 114 -5.55 -16.70 17.37
CA GLY A 114 -4.49 -17.58 17.86
C GLY A 114 -3.83 -17.06 19.15
N LEU A 115 -4.63 -16.46 20.06
CA LEU A 115 -4.17 -15.91 21.34
C LEU A 115 -4.70 -16.66 22.56
N THR A 116 -5.28 -17.85 22.38
CA THR A 116 -5.85 -18.62 23.48
C THR A 116 -4.83 -18.85 24.61
N ASP A 117 -3.62 -19.25 24.27
CA ASP A 117 -2.54 -19.52 25.23
C ASP A 117 -1.93 -18.22 25.81
N ARG A 118 -2.11 -17.10 25.14
CA ARG A 118 -1.63 -15.77 25.54
C ARG A 118 -2.73 -14.93 26.23
N ALA A 119 -3.91 -15.50 26.46
CA ALA A 119 -5.05 -14.79 27.00
C ALA A 119 -4.81 -14.13 28.38
N ARG A 120 -3.83 -14.62 29.15
CA ARG A 120 -3.44 -14.09 30.45
C ARG A 120 -2.23 -13.15 30.38
N ALA A 121 -1.57 -13.00 29.23
CA ALA A 121 -0.43 -12.10 29.04
C ALA A 121 -0.90 -10.63 29.11
N VAL A 122 -0.03 -9.76 29.58
CA VAL A 122 -0.19 -8.30 29.51
C VAL A 122 0.59 -7.76 28.29
N PRO A 123 0.32 -6.55 27.81
CA PRO A 123 0.96 -6.02 26.59
C PRO A 123 2.50 -6.08 26.62
N ASP A 124 3.12 -5.80 27.74
CA ASP A 124 4.60 -5.84 27.87
C ASP A 124 5.20 -7.23 27.63
N ASP A 125 4.40 -8.29 27.73
CA ASP A 125 4.81 -9.68 27.48
C ASP A 125 4.51 -10.12 26.02
N LEU A 126 3.91 -9.27 25.19
CA LEU A 126 3.50 -9.61 23.83
C LEU A 126 4.55 -9.17 22.80
N THR A 127 4.71 -9.98 21.75
CA THR A 127 5.40 -9.53 20.54
C THR A 127 4.56 -8.48 19.79
N PRO A 128 5.15 -7.66 18.89
CA PRO A 128 4.37 -6.74 18.05
C PRO A 128 3.27 -7.45 17.23
N GLY A 129 3.50 -8.69 16.82
CA GLY A 129 2.51 -9.51 16.15
C GLY A 129 1.38 -9.93 17.06
N GLU A 130 1.67 -10.33 18.30
CA GLU A 130 0.67 -10.68 19.30
C GLU A 130 -0.14 -9.45 19.74
N GLU A 131 0.47 -8.27 19.86
CA GLU A 131 -0.26 -7.01 20.10
C GLU A 131 -1.24 -6.70 18.97
N THR A 132 -0.82 -6.85 17.73
CA THR A 132 -1.71 -6.65 16.57
C THR A 132 -2.84 -7.69 16.56
N ARG A 133 -2.56 -8.95 16.91
CA ARG A 133 -3.60 -9.99 17.04
C ARG A 133 -4.59 -9.65 18.15
N ALA A 134 -4.13 -9.11 19.29
CA ALA A 134 -4.99 -8.68 20.38
C ALA A 134 -5.89 -7.48 19.97
N ALA A 135 -5.34 -6.51 19.24
CA ALA A 135 -6.11 -5.42 18.67
C ALA A 135 -7.13 -5.93 17.63
N LEU A 136 -6.74 -6.90 16.78
CA LEU A 136 -7.66 -7.57 15.86
C LEU A 136 -8.77 -8.33 16.60
N ALA A 137 -8.44 -9.05 17.68
CA ALA A 137 -9.44 -9.72 18.52
C ALA A 137 -10.47 -8.71 19.06
N THR A 138 -10.01 -7.52 19.49
CA THR A 138 -10.91 -6.44 19.93
C THR A 138 -11.81 -5.95 18.79
N ALA A 139 -11.24 -5.73 17.61
CA ALA A 139 -11.98 -5.30 16.42
C ALA A 139 -13.03 -6.33 15.96
N LEU A 140 -12.79 -7.63 16.21
CA LEU A 140 -13.65 -8.75 15.81
C LEU A 140 -14.78 -9.07 16.78
N LEU A 141 -14.85 -8.44 17.96
CA LEU A 141 -15.90 -8.70 18.95
C LEU A 141 -17.31 -8.54 18.37
N GLY A 142 -17.51 -7.51 17.53
CA GLY A 142 -18.78 -7.20 16.88
C GLY A 142 -19.02 -7.93 15.56
N ASP A 143 -18.17 -8.88 15.17
CA ASP A 143 -18.23 -9.59 13.89
C ASP A 143 -18.37 -8.64 12.66
N PRO A 144 -17.47 -7.66 12.51
CA PRO A 144 -17.59 -6.62 11.50
C PRO A 144 -17.38 -7.19 10.09
N ARG A 145 -18.15 -6.66 9.14
CA ARG A 145 -17.94 -6.96 7.71
C ARG A 145 -16.83 -6.11 7.09
N LEU A 146 -16.52 -4.97 7.68
CA LEU A 146 -15.47 -4.07 7.22
C LEU A 146 -14.38 -3.97 8.29
N LEU A 147 -13.14 -4.28 7.93
CA LEU A 147 -11.95 -4.07 8.75
C LEU A 147 -11.13 -2.92 8.17
N ILE A 148 -10.77 -1.95 9.03
CA ILE A 148 -9.88 -0.83 8.68
C ILE A 148 -8.66 -0.92 9.60
N LEU A 149 -7.48 -1.15 9.00
CA LEU A 149 -6.26 -1.49 9.73
C LEU A 149 -5.14 -0.50 9.39
N ASP A 150 -4.66 0.25 10.38
CA ASP A 150 -3.54 1.17 10.19
C ASP A 150 -2.21 0.48 10.51
N ASP A 151 -1.39 0.30 9.48
CA ASP A 151 -0.08 -0.37 9.48
C ASP A 151 -0.03 -1.66 10.32
N PRO A 152 -0.91 -2.65 10.01
CA PRO A 152 -1.06 -3.83 10.87
C PRO A 152 0.20 -4.72 10.89
N GLY A 153 1.09 -4.58 9.90
CA GLY A 153 2.34 -5.35 9.80
C GLY A 153 3.55 -4.68 10.47
N ALA A 154 3.37 -3.50 11.09
CA ALA A 154 4.49 -2.78 11.70
C ALA A 154 5.14 -3.60 12.83
N GLY A 155 6.47 -3.76 12.75
CA GLY A 155 7.27 -4.47 13.76
C GLY A 155 7.12 -5.99 13.77
N MET A 156 6.32 -6.57 12.85
CA MET A 156 6.12 -8.02 12.76
C MET A 156 7.29 -8.75 12.10
N GLN A 157 7.54 -9.97 12.56
CA GLN A 157 8.43 -10.92 11.89
C GLN A 157 7.75 -11.58 10.67
N LEU A 158 8.53 -12.22 9.80
CA LEU A 158 8.00 -12.84 8.56
C LEU A 158 6.89 -13.87 8.79
N SER A 159 7.00 -14.69 9.82
CA SER A 159 5.97 -15.66 10.19
C SER A 159 4.66 -14.98 10.62
N GLU A 160 4.74 -13.88 11.36
CA GLU A 160 3.59 -13.10 11.80
C GLU A 160 2.93 -12.36 10.65
N ILE A 161 3.73 -11.82 9.70
CA ILE A 161 3.23 -11.23 8.45
C ILE A 161 2.49 -12.27 7.62
N SER A 162 3.03 -13.49 7.50
CA SER A 162 2.36 -14.58 6.78
C SER A 162 1.03 -14.96 7.41
N TRP A 163 0.97 -15.02 8.75
CA TRP A 163 -0.28 -15.23 9.46
C TRP A 163 -1.30 -14.10 9.18
N LEU A 164 -0.87 -12.84 9.29
CA LEU A 164 -1.72 -11.67 9.01
C LEU A 164 -2.30 -11.73 7.58
N GLN A 165 -1.46 -12.01 6.59
CA GLN A 165 -1.91 -12.16 5.20
C GLN A 165 -2.93 -13.30 5.05
N GLY A 166 -2.70 -14.43 5.72
CA GLY A 166 -3.66 -15.55 5.77
C GLY A 166 -5.00 -15.13 6.38
N PHE A 167 -4.96 -14.41 7.49
CA PHE A 167 -6.13 -13.88 8.16
C PHE A 167 -6.93 -12.91 7.27
N LEU A 168 -6.27 -11.93 6.62
CA LEU A 168 -6.92 -10.96 5.74
C LEU A 168 -7.61 -11.67 4.56
N ARG A 169 -6.94 -12.63 3.93
CA ARG A 169 -7.53 -13.45 2.85
C ARG A 169 -8.72 -14.28 3.33
N HIS A 170 -8.63 -14.86 4.55
CA HIS A 170 -9.73 -15.61 5.12
C HIS A 170 -10.96 -14.73 5.35
N HIS A 171 -10.76 -13.53 5.92
CA HIS A 171 -11.83 -12.56 6.16
C HIS A 171 -12.54 -12.17 4.85
N THR A 172 -11.79 -11.88 3.78
CA THR A 172 -12.39 -11.50 2.47
C THR A 172 -13.08 -12.67 1.78
N ARG A 173 -12.54 -13.89 1.86
CA ARG A 173 -13.21 -15.10 1.32
C ARG A 173 -14.57 -15.38 1.98
N ARG A 174 -14.76 -14.93 3.21
CA ARG A 174 -16.05 -15.00 3.92
C ARG A 174 -16.99 -13.83 3.60
N GLY A 175 -16.64 -13.02 2.60
CA GLY A 175 -17.41 -11.85 2.16
C GLY A 175 -17.14 -10.57 2.95
N GLY A 176 -16.18 -10.59 3.86
CA GLY A 176 -15.71 -9.38 4.53
C GLY A 176 -14.91 -8.47 3.59
N THR A 177 -14.77 -7.21 3.96
CA THR A 177 -13.96 -6.21 3.25
C THR A 177 -12.83 -5.75 4.16
N VAL A 178 -11.65 -5.55 3.62
CA VAL A 178 -10.50 -5.03 4.35
C VAL A 178 -9.94 -3.81 3.64
N LEU A 179 -9.67 -2.75 4.40
CA LEU A 179 -8.77 -1.67 4.02
C LEU A 179 -7.61 -1.64 5.02
N PHE A 180 -6.39 -1.79 4.55
CA PHE A 180 -5.22 -1.66 5.40
C PHE A 180 -4.22 -0.67 4.82
N THR A 181 -3.43 -0.03 5.68
CA THR A 181 -2.32 0.81 5.22
C THR A 181 -1.01 0.03 5.23
N ALA A 182 -0.11 0.40 4.34
CA ALA A 182 1.25 -0.14 4.25
C ALA A 182 2.23 0.93 3.79
N GLN A 183 3.50 0.79 4.19
CA GLN A 183 4.57 1.71 3.76
C GLN A 183 5.26 1.22 2.48
N SER A 184 5.13 -0.05 2.15
CA SER A 184 5.78 -0.72 1.01
C SER A 184 4.79 -1.52 0.17
N LEU A 185 5.02 -1.57 -1.13
CA LEU A 185 4.30 -2.48 -2.03
C LEU A 185 4.64 -3.94 -1.76
N VAL A 186 5.83 -4.25 -1.22
CA VAL A 186 6.22 -5.62 -0.87
C VAL A 186 5.25 -6.24 0.13
N SER A 187 4.83 -5.49 1.14
CA SER A 187 3.88 -5.97 2.15
C SER A 187 2.43 -6.01 1.65
N ALA A 188 2.06 -5.15 0.69
CA ALA A 188 0.70 -5.03 0.18
C ALA A 188 0.36 -6.02 -0.95
N LEU A 189 1.27 -6.18 -1.92
CA LEU A 189 1.05 -6.97 -3.14
C LEU A 189 0.62 -8.43 -2.92
N PRO A 190 1.12 -9.14 -1.88
CA PRO A 190 0.73 -10.54 -1.67
C PRO A 190 -0.73 -10.74 -1.31
N VAL A 191 -1.42 -9.73 -0.78
CA VAL A 191 -2.76 -9.89 -0.21
C VAL A 191 -3.80 -8.93 -0.79
N ALA A 192 -3.39 -7.80 -1.36
CA ALA A 192 -4.31 -6.79 -1.88
C ALA A 192 -4.89 -7.17 -3.24
N ASP A 193 -6.20 -7.01 -3.39
CA ASP A 193 -6.93 -7.07 -4.67
C ASP A 193 -6.94 -5.68 -5.35
N HIS A 194 -6.89 -4.62 -4.53
CA HIS A 194 -6.91 -3.23 -4.97
C HIS A 194 -5.85 -2.41 -4.25
N LEU A 195 -5.16 -1.56 -4.99
CA LEU A 195 -4.12 -0.67 -4.49
C LEU A 195 -4.55 0.78 -4.69
N VAL A 196 -4.36 1.59 -3.66
CA VAL A 196 -4.39 3.05 -3.73
C VAL A 196 -3.03 3.54 -3.23
N VAL A 197 -2.21 4.09 -4.12
CA VAL A 197 -0.88 4.61 -3.76
C VAL A 197 -0.99 6.11 -3.54
N LEU A 198 -0.54 6.54 -2.37
CA LEU A 198 -0.50 7.96 -1.98
C LEU A 198 0.92 8.51 -2.04
N SER A 199 1.02 9.74 -2.50
CA SER A 199 2.23 10.56 -2.45
C SER A 199 1.86 11.97 -2.04
N ALA A 200 2.51 12.51 -1.01
CA ALA A 200 2.31 13.88 -0.53
C ALA A 200 0.83 14.30 -0.41
N GLY A 201 0.00 13.40 0.10
CA GLY A 201 -1.44 13.64 0.30
C GLY A 201 -2.31 13.43 -0.93
N THR A 202 -1.78 13.09 -2.10
CA THR A 202 -2.53 12.87 -3.35
C THR A 202 -2.50 11.40 -3.79
N VAL A 203 -3.45 10.99 -4.65
CA VAL A 203 -3.45 9.64 -5.24
C VAL A 203 -2.51 9.60 -6.44
N ALA A 204 -1.40 8.88 -6.30
CA ALA A 204 -0.43 8.66 -7.37
C ALA A 204 -0.80 7.48 -8.30
N TYR A 205 -1.47 6.47 -7.75
CA TYR A 205 -1.95 5.31 -8.51
C TYR A 205 -3.17 4.70 -7.85
N GLN A 206 -4.08 4.19 -8.69
CA GLN A 206 -5.22 3.39 -8.26
C GLN A 206 -5.46 2.24 -9.25
N GLY A 207 -5.62 1.02 -8.73
CA GLY A 207 -5.93 -0.14 -9.56
C GLY A 207 -5.52 -1.47 -8.95
N SER A 208 -5.67 -2.55 -9.71
CA SER A 208 -5.27 -3.88 -9.25
C SER A 208 -3.74 -4.08 -9.30
N PRO A 209 -3.19 -5.01 -8.49
CA PRO A 209 -1.79 -5.43 -8.59
C PRO A 209 -1.40 -5.90 -10.00
N ALA A 210 -2.29 -6.61 -10.68
CA ALA A 210 -2.06 -7.08 -12.05
C ALA A 210 -1.89 -5.91 -13.04
N ARG A 211 -2.69 -4.84 -12.90
CA ARG A 211 -2.55 -3.62 -13.72
C ARG A 211 -1.23 -2.89 -13.42
N LEU A 212 -0.83 -2.85 -12.13
CA LEU A 212 0.44 -2.25 -11.74
C LEU A 212 1.62 -2.98 -12.36
N ARG A 213 1.63 -4.33 -12.30
CA ARG A 213 2.68 -5.17 -12.92
C ARG A 213 2.73 -5.00 -14.43
N ARG A 214 1.58 -4.95 -15.11
CA ARG A 214 1.55 -4.70 -16.56
C ARG A 214 2.11 -3.35 -16.98
N ARG A 215 1.98 -2.32 -16.12
CA ARG A 215 2.57 -1.00 -16.37
C ARG A 215 4.05 -0.93 -16.04
N ASN A 216 4.54 -1.87 -15.24
CA ASN A 216 5.94 -1.97 -14.81
C ASN A 216 6.38 -3.44 -15.01
N PRO A 217 6.57 -3.88 -16.27
CA PRO A 217 7.00 -5.23 -16.56
C PRO A 217 8.46 -5.43 -16.15
N ASP A 218 8.79 -6.67 -15.72
CA ASP A 218 10.19 -7.07 -15.57
C ASP A 218 10.91 -6.93 -16.90
N ARG A 219 12.18 -6.54 -16.88
CA ARG A 219 12.99 -6.30 -18.06
C ARG A 219 14.23 -7.19 -18.05
N LEU A 220 14.74 -7.51 -19.25
CA LEU A 220 16.08 -8.01 -19.44
C LEU A 220 16.98 -6.84 -19.81
N VAL A 221 18.07 -6.69 -19.08
CA VAL A 221 19.10 -5.68 -19.36
C VAL A 221 20.20 -6.33 -20.17
N VAL A 222 20.47 -5.76 -21.33
CA VAL A 222 21.37 -6.28 -22.34
C VAL A 222 22.55 -5.33 -22.49
N ALA A 223 23.73 -5.78 -22.17
CA ALA A 223 24.97 -5.12 -22.55
C ALA A 223 25.44 -5.69 -23.89
N SER A 224 25.69 -4.81 -24.86
CA SER A 224 26.08 -5.19 -26.21
C SER A 224 26.94 -4.12 -26.89
N SER A 225 27.64 -4.50 -27.95
CA SER A 225 28.45 -3.55 -28.74
C SER A 225 27.63 -2.47 -29.48
N SER A 226 26.29 -2.61 -29.56
CA SER A 226 25.38 -1.61 -30.12
C SER A 226 23.94 -1.83 -29.61
N SER A 227 23.54 -1.15 -28.57
CA SER A 227 22.19 -1.21 -28.02
C SER A 227 21.10 -0.78 -28.98
N ILE A 228 21.41 0.20 -29.84
CA ILE A 228 20.50 0.69 -30.90
C ILE A 228 20.20 -0.41 -31.92
N ALA A 229 21.21 -1.12 -32.40
CA ALA A 229 21.03 -2.15 -33.43
C ALA A 229 20.23 -3.34 -32.85
N VAL A 230 20.48 -3.75 -31.60
CA VAL A 230 19.70 -4.80 -30.94
C VAL A 230 18.26 -4.35 -30.74
N ALA A 231 18.03 -3.10 -30.28
CA ALA A 231 16.69 -2.54 -30.13
C ALA A 231 15.90 -2.53 -31.44
N THR A 232 16.55 -2.13 -32.56
CA THR A 232 15.93 -2.12 -33.90
C THR A 232 15.56 -3.53 -34.35
N ALA A 233 16.44 -4.52 -34.14
CA ALA A 233 16.18 -5.90 -34.51
C ALA A 233 15.05 -6.52 -33.66
N LEU A 234 14.96 -6.18 -32.35
CA LEU A 234 13.88 -6.58 -31.48
C LEU A 234 12.55 -5.93 -31.86
N ALA A 235 12.56 -4.65 -32.23
CA ALA A 235 11.36 -3.95 -32.68
C ALA A 235 10.79 -4.56 -33.96
N ALA A 236 11.66 -4.98 -34.91
CA ALA A 236 11.25 -5.68 -36.13
C ALA A 236 10.59 -7.05 -35.85
N ARG A 237 10.85 -7.64 -34.69
CA ARG A 237 10.25 -8.90 -34.20
C ARG A 237 9.02 -8.67 -33.31
N GLY A 238 8.59 -7.41 -33.08
CA GLY A 238 7.41 -7.04 -32.29
C GLY A 238 7.69 -6.66 -30.84
N PHE A 239 8.95 -6.67 -30.39
CA PHE A 239 9.34 -6.24 -29.04
C PHE A 239 9.59 -4.73 -29.04
N THR A 240 8.51 -3.94 -28.80
CA THR A 240 8.57 -2.47 -28.89
C THR A 240 8.81 -1.78 -27.55
N ASP A 241 8.69 -2.49 -26.42
CA ASP A 241 8.99 -1.95 -25.09
C ASP A 241 10.47 -2.16 -24.76
N ALA A 242 11.33 -1.37 -25.40
CA ALA A 242 12.77 -1.37 -25.25
C ALA A 242 13.27 0.06 -24.99
N VAL A 243 14.08 0.25 -23.94
CA VAL A 243 14.61 1.54 -23.51
C VAL A 243 16.12 1.45 -23.39
N ILE A 244 16.84 2.36 -24.04
CA ILE A 244 18.28 2.52 -23.85
C ILE A 244 18.49 3.35 -22.59
N ARG A 245 19.29 2.82 -21.65
CA ARG A 245 19.62 3.45 -20.38
C ARG A 245 20.77 4.48 -20.55
N PRO A 246 20.99 5.35 -19.55
CA PRO A 246 22.11 6.30 -19.57
C PRO A 246 23.50 5.63 -19.61
N ASP A 247 23.61 4.36 -19.18
CA ASP A 247 24.80 3.52 -19.22
C ASP A 247 24.97 2.76 -20.55
N ASP A 248 24.21 3.14 -21.58
CA ASP A 248 24.16 2.53 -22.91
C ASP A 248 23.71 1.07 -22.95
N GLN A 249 23.15 0.54 -21.85
CA GLN A 249 22.53 -0.79 -21.84
C GLN A 249 21.08 -0.72 -22.34
N LEU A 250 20.63 -1.80 -23.00
CA LEU A 250 19.26 -1.91 -23.49
C LEU A 250 18.40 -2.67 -22.47
N ALA A 251 17.34 -2.05 -21.96
CA ALA A 251 16.34 -2.69 -21.11
C ALA A 251 15.11 -3.05 -21.91
N VAL A 252 14.80 -4.34 -22.05
CA VAL A 252 13.71 -4.86 -22.88
C VAL A 252 12.68 -5.57 -22.02
N ALA A 253 11.40 -5.30 -22.26
CA ALA A 253 10.29 -6.01 -21.64
C ALA A 253 9.65 -7.01 -22.61
N GLY A 254 9.19 -8.15 -22.07
CA GLY A 254 8.43 -9.14 -22.83
C GLY A 254 9.24 -10.05 -23.77
N ALA A 255 10.54 -9.82 -23.93
CA ALA A 255 11.44 -10.69 -24.69
C ALA A 255 12.05 -11.77 -23.77
N THR A 256 12.32 -12.93 -24.31
CA THR A 256 13.12 -13.98 -23.68
C THR A 256 14.61 -13.77 -23.98
N GLU A 257 15.48 -14.45 -23.24
CA GLU A 257 16.93 -14.43 -23.53
C GLU A 257 17.22 -14.92 -24.96
N ASP A 258 16.50 -15.95 -25.40
CA ASP A 258 16.63 -16.49 -26.77
C ASP A 258 16.22 -15.47 -27.84
N ASP A 259 15.14 -14.72 -27.64
CA ASP A 259 14.72 -13.66 -28.55
C ASP A 259 15.80 -12.58 -28.71
N ILE A 260 16.46 -12.22 -27.59
CA ILE A 260 17.53 -11.23 -27.56
C ILE A 260 18.78 -11.75 -28.31
N VAL A 261 19.15 -13.01 -28.04
CA VAL A 261 20.30 -13.65 -28.71
C VAL A 261 20.05 -13.73 -30.23
N GLU A 262 18.87 -14.12 -30.69
CA GLU A 262 18.53 -14.18 -32.10
C GLU A 262 18.50 -12.79 -32.74
N ALA A 263 17.95 -11.78 -32.06
CA ALA A 263 17.95 -10.40 -32.55
C ALA A 263 19.38 -9.84 -32.68
N ALA A 264 20.25 -10.11 -31.74
CA ALA A 264 21.65 -9.69 -31.78
C ALA A 264 22.41 -10.39 -32.88
N ARG A 265 22.17 -11.69 -33.11
CA ARG A 265 22.73 -12.44 -34.25
C ARG A 265 22.28 -11.84 -35.60
N ALA A 266 20.99 -11.55 -35.75
CA ALA A 266 20.45 -10.94 -36.96
C ALA A 266 21.06 -9.55 -37.23
N ALA A 267 21.28 -8.77 -36.16
CA ALA A 267 21.92 -7.46 -36.22
C ALA A 267 23.45 -7.52 -36.35
N ARG A 268 24.07 -8.69 -36.22
CA ARG A 268 25.54 -8.91 -36.17
C ARG A 268 26.20 -8.13 -35.03
N VAL A 269 25.52 -8.06 -33.87
CA VAL A 269 25.98 -7.37 -32.68
C VAL A 269 26.51 -8.39 -31.67
N ARG A 270 27.64 -8.08 -31.03
CA ARG A 270 28.18 -8.89 -29.95
C ARG A 270 27.38 -8.57 -28.68
N LEU A 271 26.90 -9.62 -27.98
CA LEU A 271 26.35 -9.54 -26.66
C LEU A 271 27.45 -9.76 -25.63
N ASP A 272 27.48 -8.90 -24.60
CA ASP A 272 28.43 -9.01 -23.49
C ASP A 272 27.73 -9.65 -22.28
N SER A 273 26.47 -9.28 -22.00
CA SER A 273 25.66 -9.92 -20.96
C SER A 273 24.16 -9.71 -21.16
N ILE A 274 23.35 -10.62 -20.61
CA ILE A 274 21.90 -10.48 -20.42
C ILE A 274 21.62 -10.73 -18.94
N VAL A 275 21.04 -9.76 -18.26
CA VAL A 275 20.75 -9.84 -16.81
C VAL A 275 19.27 -9.50 -16.56
N PRO A 276 18.54 -10.35 -15.83
CA PRO A 276 17.18 -10.03 -15.47
C PRO A 276 17.15 -8.84 -14.49
N ASP A 277 16.46 -7.77 -14.86
CA ASP A 277 16.13 -6.64 -14.00
C ASP A 277 14.67 -6.77 -13.57
N ARG A 278 14.46 -7.52 -12.50
CA ARG A 278 13.17 -7.61 -11.86
C ARG A 278 12.85 -6.28 -11.22
N ILE A 279 11.75 -5.67 -11.63
CA ILE A 279 11.35 -4.40 -11.04
C ILE A 279 10.95 -4.64 -9.58
N HIS A 280 11.82 -4.23 -8.67
CA HIS A 280 11.52 -4.31 -7.23
C HIS A 280 10.31 -3.43 -6.91
N PRO A 281 9.29 -3.93 -6.18
CA PRO A 281 8.07 -3.17 -5.87
C PRO A 281 8.33 -1.79 -5.26
N ASP A 282 9.37 -1.64 -4.44
CA ASP A 282 9.70 -0.35 -3.83
C ASP A 282 10.27 0.66 -4.84
N ARG A 283 10.92 0.22 -5.92
CA ARG A 283 11.30 1.12 -7.04
C ARG A 283 10.06 1.65 -7.76
N VAL A 284 9.05 0.79 -7.95
CA VAL A 284 7.75 1.21 -8.50
C VAL A 284 7.08 2.22 -7.58
N LEU A 285 7.07 1.97 -6.28
CA LEU A 285 6.55 2.92 -5.31
C LEU A 285 7.29 4.26 -5.37
N ALA A 286 8.61 4.24 -5.37
CA ALA A 286 9.44 5.44 -5.47
C ALA A 286 9.15 6.23 -6.76
N SER A 287 9.06 5.57 -7.92
CA SER A 287 8.75 6.24 -9.19
C SER A 287 7.37 6.90 -9.18
N LEU A 288 6.35 6.23 -8.65
CA LEU A 288 5.00 6.77 -8.53
C LEU A 288 4.95 7.98 -7.60
N THR A 289 5.69 7.92 -6.47
CA THR A 289 5.68 9.00 -5.48
C THR A 289 6.51 10.21 -5.92
N HIS A 290 7.63 10.01 -6.65
CA HIS A 290 8.40 11.12 -7.22
C HIS A 290 7.65 11.83 -8.36
N ALA A 291 7.03 11.08 -9.26
CA ALA A 291 6.24 11.64 -10.36
C ALA A 291 5.06 12.49 -9.86
N ALA A 292 4.39 12.04 -8.78
CA ALA A 292 3.29 12.78 -8.19
C ALA A 292 3.75 14.05 -7.44
N ALA A 293 4.97 14.04 -6.86
CA ALA A 293 5.55 15.20 -6.18
C ALA A 293 6.04 16.28 -7.17
N ALA A 294 6.39 15.88 -8.41
CA ALA A 294 6.87 16.82 -9.44
C ALA A 294 5.76 17.66 -10.07
N GLY A 295 4.47 17.37 -9.87
CA GLY A 295 3.32 18.06 -10.45
C GLY A 295 3.36 18.13 -11.99
N PRO A 296 2.27 18.45 -12.69
CA PRO A 296 2.37 18.82 -14.10
C PRO A 296 3.20 20.09 -14.21
N ALA A 297 4.32 20.04 -14.95
CA ALA A 297 5.14 21.20 -15.24
C ALA A 297 4.23 22.31 -15.76
N ALA A 298 4.17 23.45 -15.04
CA ALA A 298 3.43 24.61 -15.50
C ALA A 298 4.01 25.02 -16.86
N PRO A 299 3.20 25.21 -17.91
CA PRO A 299 3.70 25.66 -19.21
C PRO A 299 4.21 27.11 -19.06
N GLY A 300 5.52 27.30 -19.20
CA GLY A 300 6.10 28.60 -19.51
C GLY A 300 6.51 29.48 -18.34
N MET A 301 7.54 29.09 -17.58
CA MET A 301 8.41 30.07 -16.95
C MET A 301 9.81 29.93 -17.56
N PRO A 302 10.39 30.97 -18.16
CA PRO A 302 11.76 30.94 -18.66
C PRO A 302 12.73 30.79 -17.47
N PRO A 303 13.91 30.18 -17.67
CA PRO A 303 14.88 29.98 -16.60
C PRO A 303 15.30 31.35 -16.07
N SER A 304 15.19 31.54 -14.75
CA SER A 304 15.70 32.71 -14.04
C SER A 304 17.23 32.76 -14.18
N THR A 305 17.74 33.66 -15.01
CA THR A 305 19.14 34.05 -15.08
C THR A 305 19.52 34.66 -13.74
N HIS A 306 20.27 33.94 -12.92
CA HIS A 306 20.98 34.51 -11.79
C HIS A 306 22.02 35.48 -12.29
N LEU A 307 21.79 36.75 -12.09
CA LEU A 307 22.82 37.78 -12.18
C LEU A 307 23.74 37.68 -10.95
N PRO A 308 25.08 37.73 -11.13
CA PRO A 308 26.00 37.68 -10.00
C PRO A 308 25.93 38.99 -9.21
N TYR A 309 25.88 38.92 -7.90
CA TYR A 309 25.99 40.03 -6.97
C TYR A 309 27.30 40.77 -7.17
N GLY A 310 27.21 42.02 -7.61
CA GLY A 310 28.29 42.97 -7.60
C GLY A 310 28.48 43.57 -6.19
N VAL A 311 29.69 43.48 -5.71
CA VAL A 311 30.21 44.18 -4.54
C VAL A 311 30.25 45.68 -4.83
N SER A 312 29.76 46.55 -3.92
CA SER A 312 30.18 47.95 -3.79
C SER A 312 29.80 48.53 -2.44
N ARG A 313 30.85 48.88 -1.75
CA ARG A 313 31.20 50.01 -0.85
C ARG A 313 30.29 50.28 0.33
#